data_3003d9c502139a83a2ba19fc5b7c00ee
#
_entry.id   3003d9c502139a83a2ba19fc5b7c00ee
#
_cell.length_a   1.000
_cell.length_b   1.000
_cell.length_c   1.000
_cell.angle_alpha   90.00
_cell.angle_beta   90.00
_cell.angle_gamma   90.00
#
_symmetry.space_group_name_H-M   'P 1'
#
loop_
_entity.id
_entity.type
_entity.pdbx_description
1 polymer ?
#
loop_
_entity_poly.entity_id
_entity_poly.type
_entity_poly.pdbx_seq_one_letter_code
_entity_poly.pdbx_strand_id
1 'polypeptide(L)'
;MIIRLSLFILGCISGCKSCNNLIINLICGAGGSCFPKDVKALIKTAAKNGYDMRVLNAVETVNEDQKNILFEKFKKHFGGNIRGKKVAIWGLAFKPETDDMREAPSLTLIDRLLKAGCKVCAYDPVAMGECKRRIGDVISYGKNMYDTVLDADAIFHVTEWKEFRMPSWGVIKKAMKENPVLIDGRNVFGASDLEGIDYLKIG
;
A
#
# COMPACT_ATOMS: atom_id res chain seq x y z
N MET A 1 10.24 -21.70 -3.87
CA MET A 1 8.93 -21.26 -3.36
C MET A 1 8.76 -21.56 -1.87
N ILE A 2 9.07 -22.75 -1.39
CA ILE A 2 9.01 -23.17 0.03
C ILE A 2 9.96 -22.34 0.93
N ILE A 3 11.15 -22.00 0.47
CA ILE A 3 12.17 -21.24 1.23
C ILE A 3 11.69 -19.80 1.57
N ARG A 4 10.95 -19.14 0.66
CA ARG A 4 10.38 -17.80 0.94
C ARG A 4 9.24 -17.83 1.93
N LEU A 5 8.45 -18.89 1.95
CA LEU A 5 7.38 -19.10 2.93
C LEU A 5 7.96 -19.37 4.32
N SER A 6 9.05 -20.16 4.42
CA SER A 6 9.74 -20.43 5.69
C SER A 6 10.36 -19.16 6.30
N LEU A 7 10.93 -18.26 5.48
CA LEU A 7 11.48 -16.99 5.98
C LEU A 7 10.36 -16.05 6.50
N PHE A 8 9.20 -16.03 5.84
CA PHE A 8 8.04 -15.24 6.28
C PHE A 8 7.50 -15.75 7.63
N ILE A 9 7.41 -17.07 7.78
CA ILE A 9 6.93 -17.72 9.01
C ILE A 9 7.94 -17.57 10.17
N LEU A 10 9.25 -17.75 9.93
CA LEU A 10 10.28 -17.57 10.97
C LEU A 10 10.35 -16.14 11.49
N GLY A 11 10.15 -15.17 10.63
CA GLY A 11 10.15 -13.76 11.01
C GLY A 11 9.00 -13.38 11.96
N CYS A 12 7.82 -14.00 11.80
CA CYS A 12 6.67 -13.77 12.69
C CYS A 12 6.82 -14.42 14.07
N ILE A 13 7.67 -15.44 14.21
CA ILE A 13 7.78 -16.24 15.46
C ILE A 13 8.92 -15.80 16.36
N SER A 14 9.99 -15.25 15.80
CA SER A 14 11.19 -14.94 16.55
C SER A 14 11.32 -13.48 16.87
N GLY A 15 10.88 -12.85 17.79
CA GLY A 15 11.11 -11.41 18.15
C GLY A 15 12.56 -10.88 18.00
N CYS A 16 13.29 -11.41 17.04
CA CYS A 16 14.67 -11.08 16.68
C CYS A 16 14.69 -9.75 15.93
N LYS A 17 15.41 -8.73 16.44
CA LYS A 17 15.59 -7.42 15.81
C LYS A 17 16.10 -7.50 14.36
N SER A 18 16.91 -8.50 14.01
CA SER A 18 17.39 -8.73 12.66
C SER A 18 16.31 -9.28 11.72
N CYS A 19 15.40 -10.11 12.23
CA CYS A 19 14.26 -10.60 11.46
C CYS A 19 13.18 -9.54 11.32
N ASN A 20 12.98 -8.66 12.32
CA ASN A 20 12.09 -7.51 12.21
C ASN A 20 12.49 -6.57 11.07
N ASN A 21 13.79 -6.33 10.84
CA ASN A 21 14.24 -5.54 9.69
C ASN A 21 13.92 -6.20 8.34
N LEU A 22 13.90 -7.52 8.26
CA LEU A 22 13.57 -8.25 7.04
C LEU A 22 12.06 -8.26 6.76
N ILE A 23 11.22 -8.29 7.81
CA ILE A 23 9.76 -8.21 7.73
C ILE A 23 9.30 -6.77 7.55
N ILE A 24 9.96 -5.83 8.19
CA ILE A 24 9.67 -4.39 8.17
C ILE A 24 9.92 -3.78 6.78
N ASN A 25 10.80 -4.36 5.97
CA ASN A 25 10.97 -3.99 4.57
C ASN A 25 9.91 -4.60 3.63
N LEU A 26 8.98 -5.36 4.15
CA LEU A 26 7.93 -6.00 3.38
C LEU A 26 6.67 -5.12 3.37
N ILE A 27 6.58 -4.29 2.31
CA ILE A 27 5.36 -3.85 1.63
C ILE A 27 4.07 -3.71 2.48
N CYS A 28 3.25 -2.76 2.12
CA CYS A 28 1.92 -2.49 2.66
C CYS A 28 0.87 -3.63 2.47
N GLY A 29 1.31 -4.88 2.51
CA GLY A 29 0.52 -6.10 2.31
C GLY A 29 0.84 -6.84 1.02
N ALA A 30 0.66 -8.15 1.03
CA ALA A 30 0.78 -9.03 -0.12
C ALA A 30 -0.55 -9.09 -0.89
N GLY A 31 -0.46 -9.01 -2.20
CA GLY A 31 -1.58 -9.15 -3.13
C GLY A 31 -1.26 -10.17 -4.25
N GLY A 32 -2.09 -10.16 -5.29
CA GLY A 32 -1.95 -11.02 -6.47
C GLY A 32 -2.82 -12.25 -6.42
N SER A 33 -2.82 -12.99 -7.54
CA SER A 33 -3.77 -14.07 -7.80
C SER A 33 -3.42 -15.42 -7.18
N CYS A 34 -2.14 -15.68 -6.93
CA CYS A 34 -1.70 -17.03 -6.55
C CYS A 34 -1.62 -17.19 -5.03
N PHE A 35 -0.73 -16.41 -4.38
CA PHE A 35 -0.40 -16.65 -2.97
C PHE A 35 -1.57 -16.46 -2.00
N PRO A 36 -2.29 -15.33 -1.98
CA PRO A 36 -3.41 -15.17 -1.04
C PRO A 36 -4.54 -16.18 -1.29
N LYS A 37 -4.84 -16.48 -2.56
CA LYS A 37 -5.88 -17.45 -2.93
C LYS A 37 -5.54 -18.86 -2.46
N ASP A 38 -4.29 -19.29 -2.68
CA ASP A 38 -3.86 -20.66 -2.34
C ASP A 38 -3.79 -20.86 -0.82
N VAL A 39 -3.33 -19.86 -0.07
CA VAL A 39 -3.34 -19.87 1.40
C VAL A 39 -4.78 -19.97 1.92
N LYS A 40 -5.68 -19.10 1.44
CA LYS A 40 -7.10 -19.11 1.84
C LYS A 40 -7.78 -20.43 1.49
N ALA A 41 -7.48 -21.01 0.31
CA ALA A 41 -8.02 -22.32 -0.10
C ALA A 41 -7.52 -23.45 0.80
N LEU A 42 -6.23 -23.43 1.16
CA LEU A 42 -5.63 -24.43 2.05
C LEU A 42 -6.23 -24.37 3.46
N ILE A 43 -6.34 -23.16 4.04
CA ILE A 43 -6.99 -22.94 5.34
C ILE A 43 -8.42 -23.50 5.31
N LYS A 44 -9.20 -23.15 4.28
CA LYS A 44 -10.59 -23.61 4.16
C LYS A 44 -10.71 -25.12 4.02
N THR A 45 -9.80 -25.76 3.26
CA THR A 45 -9.77 -27.22 3.09
C THR A 45 -9.40 -27.92 4.39
N ALA A 46 -8.41 -27.42 5.10
CA ALA A 46 -8.00 -27.96 6.40
C ALA A 46 -9.14 -27.89 7.43
N ALA A 47 -9.80 -26.72 7.52
CA ALA A 47 -10.93 -26.53 8.43
C ALA A 47 -12.10 -27.49 8.13
N LYS A 48 -12.40 -27.78 6.86
CA LYS A 48 -13.41 -28.78 6.47
C LYS A 48 -13.07 -30.20 6.94
N ASN A 49 -11.78 -30.48 7.14
CA ASN A 49 -11.29 -31.78 7.65
C ASN A 49 -10.97 -31.75 9.15
N GLY A 50 -11.47 -30.73 9.88
CA GLY A 50 -11.30 -30.63 11.32
C GLY A 50 -9.90 -30.19 11.78
N TYR A 51 -9.05 -29.70 10.87
CA TYR A 51 -7.69 -29.23 11.19
C TYR A 51 -7.60 -27.71 11.18
N ASP A 52 -7.13 -27.13 12.31
CA ASP A 52 -6.88 -25.69 12.43
C ASP A 52 -5.45 -25.32 12.01
N MET A 53 -5.31 -24.62 10.90
CA MET A 53 -4.03 -24.12 10.39
C MET A 53 -3.63 -22.78 11.06
N ARG A 54 -3.43 -22.80 12.38
CA ARG A 54 -3.16 -21.57 13.19
C ARG A 54 -2.08 -20.67 12.62
N VAL A 55 -0.99 -21.23 12.13
CA VAL A 55 0.11 -20.43 11.54
C VAL A 55 -0.35 -19.70 10.28
N LEU A 56 -1.08 -20.37 9.38
CA LEU A 56 -1.57 -19.72 8.15
C LEU A 56 -2.67 -18.71 8.45
N ASN A 57 -3.52 -18.97 9.43
CA ASN A 57 -4.51 -18.01 9.92
C ASN A 57 -3.82 -16.74 10.48
N ALA A 58 -2.74 -16.91 11.24
CA ALA A 58 -1.96 -15.77 11.74
C ALA A 58 -1.30 -14.98 10.60
N VAL A 59 -0.75 -15.65 9.58
CA VAL A 59 -0.17 -15.00 8.40
C VAL A 59 -1.21 -14.17 7.65
N GLU A 60 -2.41 -14.71 7.45
CA GLU A 60 -3.50 -13.99 6.78
C GLU A 60 -3.93 -12.77 7.59
N THR A 61 -4.06 -12.90 8.90
CA THR A 61 -4.39 -11.78 9.81
C THR A 61 -3.35 -10.67 9.70
N VAL A 62 -2.06 -11.00 9.80
CA VAL A 62 -0.97 -10.03 9.65
C VAL A 62 -0.99 -9.36 8.28
N ASN A 63 -1.29 -10.10 7.22
CA ASN A 63 -1.38 -9.52 5.87
C ASN A 63 -2.53 -8.51 5.75
N GLU A 64 -3.68 -8.80 6.35
CA GLU A 64 -4.80 -7.85 6.38
C GLU A 64 -4.46 -6.60 7.22
N ASP A 65 -3.79 -6.75 8.35
CA ASP A 65 -3.32 -5.62 9.16
C ASP A 65 -2.33 -4.74 8.37
N GLN A 66 -1.42 -5.35 7.61
CA GLN A 66 -0.47 -4.62 6.75
C GLN A 66 -1.17 -3.81 5.65
N LYS A 67 -2.26 -4.30 5.05
CA LYS A 67 -3.04 -3.52 4.07
C LYS A 67 -3.65 -2.24 4.67
N ASN A 68 -3.82 -2.20 5.98
CA ASN A 68 -4.41 -1.07 6.70
C ASN A 68 -3.37 -0.05 7.20
N ILE A 69 -2.10 -0.41 7.29
CA ILE A 69 -1.07 0.39 7.97
C ILE A 69 -0.88 1.79 7.37
N LEU A 70 -0.99 1.93 6.04
CA LEU A 70 -0.85 3.23 5.37
C LEU A 70 -1.97 4.18 5.78
N PHE A 71 -3.20 3.69 5.80
CA PHE A 71 -4.36 4.48 6.23
C PHE A 71 -4.25 4.90 7.70
N GLU A 72 -3.82 4.00 8.58
CA GLU A 72 -3.67 4.32 10.01
C GLU A 72 -2.56 5.36 10.25
N LYS A 73 -1.43 5.27 9.53
CA LYS A 73 -0.37 6.29 9.57
C LYS A 73 -0.88 7.66 9.10
N PHE A 74 -1.62 7.70 8.00
CA PHE A 74 -2.26 8.92 7.49
C PHE A 74 -3.22 9.52 8.51
N LYS A 75 -4.14 8.71 9.04
CA LYS A 75 -5.11 9.15 10.04
C LYS A 75 -4.41 9.69 11.30
N LYS A 76 -3.37 9.02 11.77
CA LYS A 76 -2.58 9.45 12.94
C LYS A 76 -1.87 10.77 12.67
N HIS A 77 -1.25 10.94 11.49
CA HIS A 77 -0.52 12.15 11.11
C HIS A 77 -1.42 13.39 11.16
N PHE A 78 -2.65 13.28 10.69
CA PHE A 78 -3.62 14.38 10.69
C PHE A 78 -4.52 14.41 11.96
N GLY A 79 -4.14 13.73 13.04
CA GLY A 79 -4.91 13.73 14.29
C GLY A 79 -6.36 13.25 14.15
N GLY A 80 -6.66 12.43 13.15
CA GLY A 80 -8.01 11.94 12.82
C GLY A 80 -8.83 12.87 11.91
N ASN A 81 -8.40 14.11 11.68
CA ASN A 81 -9.12 15.08 10.83
C ASN A 81 -8.73 14.92 9.35
N ILE A 82 -9.28 13.90 8.71
CA ILE A 82 -8.95 13.55 7.32
C ILE A 82 -10.08 13.77 6.32
N ARG A 83 -11.28 14.09 6.78
CA ARG A 83 -12.44 14.33 5.90
C ARG A 83 -12.17 15.51 4.97
N GLY A 84 -12.46 15.34 3.69
CA GLY A 84 -12.24 16.36 2.66
C GLY A 84 -10.80 16.51 2.18
N LYS A 85 -9.83 15.82 2.79
CA LYS A 85 -8.45 15.84 2.34
C LYS A 85 -8.32 15.22 0.96
N LYS A 86 -7.49 15.81 0.11
CA LYS A 86 -7.15 15.31 -1.21
C LYS A 86 -5.87 14.49 -1.13
N VAL A 87 -5.91 13.28 -1.63
CA VAL A 87 -4.77 12.36 -1.58
C VAL A 87 -4.41 11.83 -2.97
N ALA A 88 -3.13 11.75 -3.24
CA ALA A 88 -2.56 11.13 -4.42
C ALA A 88 -2.19 9.66 -4.11
N ILE A 89 -2.49 8.74 -5.01
CA ILE A 89 -2.04 7.34 -4.92
C ILE A 89 -1.14 7.04 -6.11
N TRP A 90 0.09 6.64 -5.84
CA TRP A 90 1.05 6.19 -6.82
C TRP A 90 1.19 4.68 -6.80
N GLY A 91 0.69 4.05 -7.86
CA GLY A 91 0.61 2.61 -8.01
C GLY A 91 -0.70 2.01 -7.49
N LEU A 92 -1.31 1.20 -8.34
CA LEU A 92 -2.59 0.53 -8.11
C LEU A 92 -2.45 -0.99 -8.13
N ALA A 93 -1.61 -1.52 -9.03
CA ALA A 93 -1.34 -2.95 -9.12
C ALA A 93 -0.63 -3.48 -7.86
N PHE A 94 -0.73 -4.79 -7.61
CA PHE A 94 -0.09 -5.41 -6.43
C PHE A 94 1.46 -5.44 -6.53
N LYS A 95 2.02 -5.32 -7.73
CA LYS A 95 3.45 -5.20 -8.03
C LYS A 95 3.67 -4.45 -9.34
N PRO A 96 4.89 -3.97 -9.64
CA PRO A 96 5.19 -3.37 -10.95
C PRO A 96 5.03 -4.34 -12.13
N GLU A 97 4.94 -3.77 -13.33
CA GLU A 97 4.92 -4.48 -14.61
C GLU A 97 3.71 -5.43 -14.80
N THR A 98 2.57 -5.09 -14.16
CA THR A 98 1.30 -5.79 -14.34
C THR A 98 0.12 -4.85 -14.07
N ASP A 99 -1.04 -5.18 -14.61
CA ASP A 99 -2.33 -4.57 -14.28
C ASP A 99 -3.10 -5.35 -13.20
N ASP A 100 -2.52 -6.45 -12.66
CA ASP A 100 -3.21 -7.31 -11.70
C ASP A 100 -3.45 -6.58 -10.38
N MET A 101 -4.73 -6.36 -10.07
CA MET A 101 -5.18 -5.70 -8.84
C MET A 101 -5.87 -6.66 -7.87
N ARG A 102 -5.81 -7.98 -8.12
CA ARG A 102 -6.42 -8.95 -7.19
C ARG A 102 -5.74 -8.90 -5.83
N GLU A 103 -6.53 -8.70 -4.78
CA GLU A 103 -6.03 -8.52 -3.40
C GLU A 103 -4.99 -7.40 -3.26
N ALA A 104 -4.97 -6.42 -4.18
CA ALA A 104 -4.01 -5.31 -4.12
C ALA A 104 -4.28 -4.41 -2.90
N PRO A 105 -3.25 -4.03 -2.15
CA PRO A 105 -3.38 -3.13 -1.00
C PRO A 105 -4.00 -1.77 -1.35
N SER A 106 -3.82 -1.32 -2.59
CA SER A 106 -4.42 -0.08 -3.11
C SER A 106 -5.95 -0.08 -3.02
N LEU A 107 -6.60 -1.22 -3.28
CA LEU A 107 -8.07 -1.33 -3.20
C LEU A 107 -8.58 -1.14 -1.77
N THR A 108 -7.92 -1.77 -0.79
CA THR A 108 -8.24 -1.60 0.62
C THR A 108 -8.01 -0.15 1.07
N LEU A 109 -6.90 0.47 0.64
CA LEU A 109 -6.58 1.85 0.95
C LEU A 109 -7.63 2.81 0.37
N ILE A 110 -7.98 2.65 -0.92
CA ILE A 110 -8.99 3.48 -1.60
C ILE A 110 -10.34 3.39 -0.89
N ASP A 111 -10.81 2.18 -0.59
CA ASP A 111 -12.08 1.98 0.12
C ASP A 111 -12.12 2.71 1.47
N ARG A 112 -11.04 2.61 2.26
CA ARG A 112 -10.95 3.29 3.55
C ARG A 112 -10.90 4.81 3.43
N LEU A 113 -10.15 5.32 2.45
CA LEU A 113 -10.05 6.77 2.19
C LEU A 113 -11.41 7.35 1.77
N LEU A 114 -12.12 6.68 0.87
CA LEU A 114 -13.45 7.10 0.43
C LEU A 114 -14.46 7.06 1.58
N LYS A 115 -14.48 6.00 2.38
CA LYS A 115 -15.32 5.89 3.59
C LYS A 115 -15.04 6.98 4.61
N ALA A 116 -13.79 7.43 4.70
CA ALA A 116 -13.38 8.55 5.56
C ALA A 116 -13.71 9.93 4.96
N GLY A 117 -14.24 9.99 3.74
CA GLY A 117 -14.62 11.22 3.06
C GLY A 117 -13.45 11.95 2.40
N CYS A 118 -12.34 11.27 2.10
CA CYS A 118 -11.22 11.82 1.34
C CYS A 118 -11.55 11.89 -0.16
N LYS A 119 -10.87 12.80 -0.87
CA LYS A 119 -10.86 12.85 -2.33
C LYS A 119 -9.61 12.14 -2.84
N VAL A 120 -9.76 11.13 -3.69
CA VAL A 120 -8.65 10.32 -4.17
C VAL A 120 -8.37 10.61 -5.64
N CYS A 121 -7.10 10.86 -5.97
CA CYS A 121 -6.60 10.88 -7.34
C CYS A 121 -5.47 9.87 -7.47
N ALA A 122 -5.56 8.93 -8.40
CA ALA A 122 -4.59 7.86 -8.55
C ALA A 122 -3.90 7.88 -9.91
N TYR A 123 -2.68 7.39 -9.93
CA TYR A 123 -1.95 7.10 -11.16
C TYR A 123 -1.20 5.77 -11.04
N ASP A 124 -1.31 4.98 -12.09
CA ASP A 124 -0.54 3.76 -12.31
C ASP A 124 -0.26 3.64 -13.81
N PRO A 125 0.97 3.32 -14.24
CA PRO A 125 1.32 3.25 -15.66
C PRO A 125 0.47 2.26 -16.47
N VAL A 126 -0.06 1.21 -15.83
CA VAL A 126 -0.73 0.09 -16.50
C VAL A 126 -2.13 -0.21 -15.92
N ALA A 127 -2.30 -0.15 -14.59
CA ALA A 127 -3.47 -0.69 -13.91
C ALA A 127 -4.68 0.25 -13.80
N MET A 128 -4.62 1.50 -14.30
CA MET A 128 -5.76 2.45 -14.19
C MET A 128 -7.04 1.91 -14.85
N GLY A 129 -6.93 1.26 -16.01
CA GLY A 129 -8.07 0.66 -16.71
C GLY A 129 -8.71 -0.47 -15.89
N GLU A 130 -7.90 -1.33 -15.29
CA GLU A 130 -8.37 -2.41 -14.42
C GLU A 130 -8.99 -1.87 -13.12
N CYS A 131 -8.40 -0.82 -12.55
CA CYS A 131 -8.96 -0.13 -11.40
C CYS A 131 -10.35 0.41 -11.70
N LYS A 132 -10.49 1.15 -12.80
CA LYS A 132 -11.77 1.70 -13.26
C LYS A 132 -12.81 0.61 -13.52
N ARG A 133 -12.40 -0.53 -14.08
CA ARG A 133 -13.29 -1.70 -14.27
C ARG A 133 -13.80 -2.27 -12.95
N ARG A 134 -12.98 -2.25 -11.89
CA ARG A 134 -13.32 -2.83 -10.56
C ARG A 134 -14.16 -1.92 -9.68
N ILE A 135 -13.79 -0.65 -9.61
CA ILE A 135 -14.40 0.28 -8.66
C ILE A 135 -15.17 1.42 -9.35
N GLY A 136 -15.19 1.46 -10.69
CA GLY A 136 -15.83 2.54 -11.44
C GLY A 136 -15.09 3.88 -11.35
N ASP A 137 -15.84 4.97 -11.53
CA ASP A 137 -15.35 6.35 -11.52
C ASP A 137 -15.50 7.01 -10.12
N VAL A 138 -15.35 6.23 -9.04
CA VAL A 138 -15.46 6.74 -7.66
C VAL A 138 -14.23 7.52 -7.21
N ILE A 139 -13.14 7.44 -7.96
CA ILE A 139 -11.92 8.22 -7.78
C ILE A 139 -11.56 8.93 -9.09
N SER A 140 -10.69 9.95 -9.02
CA SER A 140 -10.10 10.55 -10.22
C SER A 140 -8.78 9.89 -10.60
N TYR A 141 -8.39 10.02 -11.87
CA TYR A 141 -7.15 9.47 -12.42
C TYR A 141 -6.32 10.58 -13.04
N GLY A 142 -5.05 10.68 -12.68
CA GLY A 142 -4.08 11.59 -13.29
C GLY A 142 -3.55 11.04 -14.61
N LYS A 143 -3.09 11.92 -15.51
CA LYS A 143 -2.40 11.50 -16.75
C LYS A 143 -0.97 11.01 -16.47
N ASN A 144 -0.40 11.46 -15.38
CA ASN A 144 0.92 11.11 -14.85
C ASN A 144 0.93 11.31 -13.32
N MET A 145 2.04 10.98 -12.68
CA MET A 145 2.17 11.10 -11.23
C MET A 145 2.06 12.55 -10.73
N TYR A 146 2.50 13.54 -11.52
CA TYR A 146 2.46 14.96 -11.13
C TYR A 146 1.04 15.53 -11.14
N ASP A 147 0.18 15.08 -12.05
CA ASP A 147 -1.24 15.51 -12.08
C ASP A 147 -1.96 15.10 -10.79
N THR A 148 -1.58 13.97 -10.19
CA THR A 148 -2.26 13.45 -8.98
C THR A 148 -1.98 14.30 -7.75
N VAL A 149 -0.83 14.97 -7.69
CA VAL A 149 -0.37 15.70 -6.52
C VAL A 149 -0.84 17.16 -6.49
N LEU A 150 -1.47 17.66 -7.54
CA LEU A 150 -2.01 19.02 -7.57
C LEU A 150 -3.00 19.23 -6.42
N ASP A 151 -2.73 20.20 -5.56
CA ASP A 151 -3.52 20.51 -4.34
C ASP A 151 -3.73 19.30 -3.41
N ALA A 152 -2.87 18.29 -3.44
CA ALA A 152 -2.97 17.14 -2.55
C ALA A 152 -2.41 17.47 -1.15
N ASP A 153 -3.03 16.87 -0.14
CA ASP A 153 -2.57 16.93 1.27
C ASP A 153 -1.54 15.81 1.54
N ALA A 154 -1.64 14.68 0.82
CA ALA A 154 -0.77 13.52 1.02
C ALA A 154 -0.54 12.75 -0.27
N ILE A 155 0.59 12.04 -0.34
CA ILE A 155 0.93 11.04 -1.35
C ILE A 155 1.03 9.68 -0.68
N PHE A 156 0.41 8.67 -1.26
CA PHE A 156 0.60 7.27 -0.92
C PHE A 156 1.39 6.57 -2.02
N HIS A 157 2.58 6.09 -1.72
CA HIS A 157 3.35 5.26 -2.61
C HIS A 157 3.07 3.78 -2.32
N VAL A 158 2.29 3.13 -3.20
CA VAL A 158 1.76 1.78 -2.98
C VAL A 158 2.44 0.73 -3.83
N THR A 159 2.86 1.07 -5.05
CA THR A 159 3.57 0.15 -5.95
C THR A 159 4.83 0.79 -6.49
N GLU A 160 5.95 0.06 -6.39
CA GLU A 160 7.31 0.58 -6.68
C GLU A 160 7.65 0.58 -8.19
N TRP A 161 6.86 1.27 -9.00
CA TRP A 161 7.20 1.49 -10.40
C TRP A 161 8.50 2.26 -10.57
N LYS A 162 9.26 1.96 -11.62
CA LYS A 162 10.57 2.60 -11.88
C LYS A 162 10.45 4.12 -12.02
N GLU A 163 9.36 4.61 -12.63
CA GLU A 163 9.13 6.05 -12.82
C GLU A 163 8.90 6.81 -11.52
N PHE A 164 8.47 6.15 -10.44
CA PHE A 164 8.28 6.80 -9.14
C PHE A 164 9.56 6.95 -8.34
N ARG A 165 10.67 6.33 -8.75
CA ARG A 165 11.90 6.27 -7.95
C ARG A 165 12.67 7.59 -7.89
N MET A 166 12.58 8.41 -8.94
CA MET A 166 13.33 9.67 -9.05
C MET A 166 12.40 10.82 -9.45
N PRO A 167 11.39 11.15 -8.63
CA PRO A 167 10.50 12.24 -8.95
C PRO A 167 11.19 13.59 -8.68
N SER A 168 10.72 14.65 -9.33
CA SER A 168 11.14 16.00 -9.02
C SER A 168 10.44 16.51 -7.76
N TRP A 169 11.02 16.27 -6.58
CA TRP A 169 10.42 16.65 -5.29
C TRP A 169 10.15 18.15 -5.19
N GLY A 170 11.01 18.98 -5.78
CA GLY A 170 10.78 20.43 -5.83
C GLY A 170 9.52 20.84 -6.59
N VAL A 171 9.18 20.12 -7.66
CA VAL A 171 7.92 20.33 -8.42
C VAL A 171 6.73 19.84 -7.59
N ILE A 172 6.86 18.67 -7.01
CA ILE A 172 5.81 18.04 -6.20
C ILE A 172 5.45 18.92 -5.00
N LYS A 173 6.43 19.37 -4.24
CA LYS A 173 6.24 20.25 -3.08
C LYS A 173 5.49 21.52 -3.45
N LYS A 174 5.81 22.15 -4.60
CA LYS A 174 5.12 23.35 -5.07
C LYS A 174 3.69 23.10 -5.54
N ALA A 175 3.40 21.88 -6.01
CA ALA A 175 2.08 21.49 -6.50
C ALA A 175 1.13 21.05 -5.38
N MET A 176 1.67 20.58 -4.26
CA MET A 176 0.90 20.14 -3.10
C MET A 176 0.51 21.31 -2.20
N LYS A 177 -0.40 21.06 -1.25
CA LYS A 177 -0.75 22.01 -0.19
C LYS A 177 0.40 22.18 0.81
N GLU A 178 0.26 23.16 1.70
CA GLU A 178 1.19 23.37 2.82
C GLU A 178 1.26 22.13 3.71
N ASN A 179 2.49 21.82 4.20
CA ASN A 179 2.80 20.66 5.03
C ASN A 179 2.40 19.32 4.38
N PRO A 180 2.92 19.03 3.17
CA PRO A 180 2.62 17.79 2.47
C PRO A 180 3.25 16.59 3.16
N VAL A 181 2.61 15.42 3.08
CA VAL A 181 3.14 14.18 3.62
C VAL A 181 3.24 13.10 2.54
N LEU A 182 4.37 12.39 2.52
CA LEU A 182 4.55 11.16 1.75
C LEU A 182 4.44 9.95 2.68
N ILE A 183 3.54 9.04 2.36
CA ILE A 183 3.35 7.78 3.07
C ILE A 183 3.84 6.66 2.15
N ASP A 184 5.04 6.16 2.45
CA ASP A 184 5.75 5.21 1.59
C ASP A 184 5.49 3.76 2.04
N GLY A 185 4.69 3.07 1.27
CA GLY A 185 4.35 1.66 1.46
C GLY A 185 5.40 0.68 0.96
N ARG A 186 6.50 1.15 0.38
CA ARG A 186 7.55 0.33 -0.25
C ARG A 186 8.94 0.61 0.29
N ASN A 187 9.10 1.64 1.14
CA ASN A 187 10.38 2.07 1.71
C ASN A 187 11.44 2.36 0.64
N VAL A 188 11.05 3.01 -0.44
CA VAL A 188 11.91 3.27 -1.61
C VAL A 188 12.70 4.56 -1.46
N PHE A 189 12.13 5.56 -0.74
CA PHE A 189 12.72 6.89 -0.68
C PHE A 189 13.63 7.09 0.53
N GLY A 190 14.64 7.95 0.36
CA GLY A 190 15.48 8.45 1.45
C GLY A 190 14.87 9.71 2.06
N ALA A 191 14.91 9.84 3.38
CA ALA A 191 14.40 11.05 4.04
C ALA A 191 15.18 12.32 3.62
N SER A 192 16.46 12.19 3.24
CA SER A 192 17.29 13.28 2.72
C SER A 192 16.78 13.91 1.43
N ASP A 193 16.04 13.14 0.62
CA ASP A 193 15.58 13.59 -0.69
C ASP A 193 14.27 14.40 -0.61
N LEU A 194 13.62 14.39 0.56
CA LEU A 194 12.25 14.83 0.80
C LEU A 194 12.18 16.16 1.57
N GLU A 195 13.13 17.09 1.33
CA GLU A 195 13.19 18.34 2.04
C GLU A 195 11.85 19.12 1.99
N GLY A 196 11.25 19.32 3.18
CA GLY A 196 9.98 20.02 3.35
C GLY A 196 8.73 19.20 2.96
N ILE A 197 8.86 17.87 2.92
CA ILE A 197 7.75 16.91 2.84
C ILE A 197 7.88 15.96 4.03
N ASP A 198 6.85 15.84 4.85
CA ASP A 198 6.85 14.88 5.94
C ASP A 198 6.91 13.45 5.38
N TYR A 199 7.76 12.62 5.96
CA TYR A 199 7.98 11.25 5.45
C TYR A 199 7.60 10.19 6.45
N LEU A 200 6.64 9.35 6.08
CA LEU A 200 6.15 8.22 6.85
C LEU A 200 6.37 6.94 6.07
N LYS A 201 7.26 6.08 6.55
CA LYS A 201 7.52 4.76 5.94
C LYS A 201 6.91 3.63 6.77
N ILE A 202 6.83 2.43 6.19
CA ILE A 202 6.49 1.21 6.92
C ILE A 202 7.75 0.71 7.63
N GLY A 203 7.67 0.55 8.95
CA GLY A 203 8.77 0.07 9.80
C GLY A 203 9.50 1.15 10.55
#